data_bb787dfd8da482cb9edd9da408b6ae84
#
_entry.id   bb787dfd8da482cb9edd9da408b6ae84
#
_cell.length_a   1.000
_cell.length_b   1.000
_cell.length_c   1.000
_cell.angle_alpha   90.00
_cell.angle_beta   90.00
_cell.angle_gamma   90.00
#
_symmetry.space_group_name_H-M   'P 1'
#
loop_
_entity.id
_entity.type
_entity.pdbx_description
1 polymer ?
#
loop_
_entity_poly.entity_id
_entity_poly.type
_entity_poly.pdbx_seq_one_letter_code
_entity_poly.pdbx_strand_id
1 'polypeptide(L)'
;MNHIEKMFAHKGKSSKLIGDTKSKVYKEIYKYVSEKQSNKELPFNGNYLGDNELAKNIYEKKYFLKNLNNKLIEKHPEDVFKRLASFLASTEGTKSKQKEWAKKYYTELFEGRFVSGGRVLAGAGDIYRIKTLANCFVSKIDKDDIDSIYKAAFECARTYSYGGGIGVDISSLRPKDSVVHNAADSSTGAV
;
A
#
# COMPACT_ATOMS: atom_id res chain seq x y z
N MET A 1 15.97 -10.06 -12.95
CA MET A 1 15.32 -9.14 -11.98
C MET A 1 13.96 -9.73 -11.65
N ASN A 2 13.75 -10.17 -10.42
CA ASN A 2 12.47 -10.74 -9.99
C ASN A 2 11.40 -9.63 -9.82
N HIS A 3 10.15 -10.03 -9.57
CA HIS A 3 9.04 -9.07 -9.44
C HIS A 3 9.25 -8.08 -8.28
N ILE A 4 9.86 -8.53 -7.20
CA ILE A 4 10.19 -7.73 -6.01
C ILE A 4 11.29 -6.71 -6.35
N GLU A 5 12.32 -7.10 -7.09
CA GLU A 5 13.37 -6.18 -7.55
C GLU A 5 12.80 -5.06 -8.44
N LYS A 6 11.82 -5.38 -9.31
CA LYS A 6 11.13 -4.36 -10.11
C LYS A 6 10.31 -3.38 -9.26
N MET A 7 9.69 -3.85 -8.17
CA MET A 7 8.96 -2.97 -7.23
C MET A 7 9.90 -2.00 -6.49
N PHE A 8 11.13 -2.42 -6.22
CA PHE A 8 12.11 -1.64 -5.44
C PHE A 8 13.24 -1.03 -6.27
N ALA A 9 13.32 -1.31 -7.57
CA ALA A 9 14.37 -0.81 -8.46
C ALA A 9 14.36 0.72 -8.68
N HIS A 10 13.37 1.43 -8.16
CA HIS A 10 13.33 2.90 -8.21
C HIS A 10 14.19 3.54 -7.12
N LYS A 11 15.52 3.23 -7.13
CA LYS A 11 16.49 3.95 -6.32
C LYS A 11 16.50 5.44 -6.69
N GLY A 12 16.08 6.28 -5.76
CA GLY A 12 16.40 7.72 -5.77
C GLY A 12 15.69 8.63 -6.77
N LYS A 13 14.85 8.09 -7.68
CA LYS A 13 14.06 8.91 -8.63
C LYS A 13 12.54 8.80 -8.41
N SER A 14 12.11 8.13 -7.35
CA SER A 14 10.68 7.84 -7.12
C SER A 14 9.84 9.08 -6.80
N SER A 15 10.44 10.12 -6.24
CA SER A 15 9.74 11.37 -5.99
C SER A 15 9.31 12.12 -7.25
N LYS A 16 10.02 11.92 -8.38
CA LYS A 16 9.63 12.51 -9.67
C LYS A 16 8.65 11.65 -10.48
N LEU A 17 8.69 10.33 -10.40
CA LEU A 17 7.87 9.42 -11.21
C LEU A 17 6.45 9.20 -10.67
N ILE A 18 6.26 9.27 -9.37
CA ILE A 18 4.92 9.38 -8.77
C ILE A 18 4.43 10.83 -8.90
N GLY A 19 5.38 11.77 -9.12
CA GLY A 19 5.19 13.20 -8.98
C GLY A 19 4.39 13.89 -10.08
N ASP A 20 4.61 13.66 -11.38
CA ASP A 20 4.19 14.70 -12.31
C ASP A 20 2.91 14.42 -13.11
N THR A 21 2.67 13.24 -13.64
CA THR A 21 1.47 13.01 -14.46
C THR A 21 0.33 12.33 -13.71
N LYS A 22 0.63 11.29 -12.94
CA LYS A 22 -0.40 10.61 -12.12
C LYS A 22 -0.87 11.49 -10.97
N SER A 23 0.02 12.29 -10.37
CA SER A 23 -0.36 13.22 -9.31
C SER A 23 -1.24 14.37 -9.83
N LYS A 24 -1.04 14.82 -11.05
CA LYS A 24 -1.87 15.89 -11.66
C LYS A 24 -3.28 15.37 -11.93
N VAL A 25 -3.42 14.21 -12.57
CA VAL A 25 -4.72 13.59 -12.83
C VAL A 25 -5.44 13.27 -11.52
N TYR A 26 -4.75 12.65 -10.57
CA TYR A 26 -5.30 12.39 -9.23
C TYR A 26 -5.81 13.67 -8.56
N LYS A 27 -5.03 14.77 -8.56
CA LYS A 27 -5.43 16.04 -7.97
C LYS A 27 -6.65 16.65 -8.66
N GLU A 28 -6.73 16.56 -9.99
CA GLU A 28 -7.89 17.04 -10.74
C GLU A 28 -9.16 16.27 -10.34
N ILE A 29 -9.05 14.94 -10.22
CA ILE A 29 -10.19 14.09 -9.82
C ILE A 29 -10.54 14.33 -8.35
N TYR A 30 -9.56 14.43 -7.47
CA TYR A 30 -9.79 14.73 -6.05
C TYR A 30 -10.54 16.07 -5.86
N LYS A 31 -10.13 17.10 -6.62
CA LYS A 31 -10.84 18.39 -6.64
C LYS A 31 -12.27 18.22 -7.13
N TYR A 32 -12.47 17.50 -8.23
CA TYR A 32 -13.80 17.22 -8.78
C TYR A 32 -14.71 16.51 -7.75
N VAL A 33 -14.24 15.47 -7.07
CA VAL A 33 -15.01 14.78 -6.04
C VAL A 33 -15.32 15.71 -4.87
N SER A 34 -14.37 16.56 -4.47
CA SER A 34 -14.60 17.56 -3.41
C SER A 34 -15.69 18.58 -3.80
N GLU A 35 -15.69 19.04 -5.05
CA GLU A 35 -16.73 19.94 -5.57
C GLU A 35 -18.12 19.25 -5.54
N LYS A 36 -18.17 17.95 -5.92
CA LYS A 36 -19.42 17.18 -5.88
C LYS A 36 -19.95 16.95 -4.46
N GLN A 37 -19.07 16.79 -3.47
CA GLN A 37 -19.46 16.76 -2.05
C GLN A 37 -20.01 18.13 -1.60
N SER A 38 -19.31 19.23 -1.92
CA SER A 38 -19.73 20.58 -1.55
C SER A 38 -21.09 20.95 -2.14
N ASN A 39 -21.38 20.50 -3.35
CA ASN A 39 -22.65 20.71 -4.05
C ASN A 39 -23.76 19.71 -3.65
N LYS A 40 -23.50 18.85 -2.65
CA LYS A 40 -24.41 17.78 -2.18
C LYS A 40 -24.82 16.76 -3.26
N GLU A 41 -24.02 16.65 -4.33
CA GLU A 41 -24.20 15.60 -5.34
C GLU A 41 -23.60 14.25 -4.90
N LEU A 42 -22.68 14.27 -3.95
CA LEU A 42 -22.14 13.12 -3.27
C LEU A 42 -22.37 13.25 -1.76
N PRO A 43 -22.69 12.17 -1.05
CA PRO A 43 -22.99 12.23 0.37
C PRO A 43 -21.75 12.60 1.19
N PHE A 44 -21.98 13.40 2.23
CA PHE A 44 -21.00 13.73 3.27
C PHE A 44 -21.77 14.15 4.52
N ASN A 45 -21.59 13.46 5.65
CA ASN A 45 -22.25 13.80 6.89
C ASN A 45 -21.28 14.23 8.01
N GLY A 46 -19.97 13.94 7.86
CA GLY A 46 -18.94 14.29 8.84
C GLY A 46 -18.97 13.48 10.14
N ASN A 47 -19.94 12.58 10.28
CA ASN A 47 -20.09 11.69 11.45
C ASN A 47 -20.37 10.24 11.02
N TYR A 48 -19.67 9.76 9.98
CA TYR A 48 -19.89 8.45 9.38
C TYR A 48 -19.81 7.29 10.37
N LEU A 49 -18.94 7.39 11.38
CA LEU A 49 -18.72 6.35 12.40
C LEU A 49 -19.64 6.46 13.61
N GLY A 50 -20.52 7.48 13.65
CA GLY A 50 -21.40 7.72 14.80
C GLY A 50 -20.60 7.84 16.11
N ASP A 51 -21.05 7.16 17.16
CA ASP A 51 -20.42 7.17 18.48
C ASP A 51 -19.40 6.02 18.70
N ASN A 52 -18.96 5.37 17.60
CA ASN A 52 -18.00 4.26 17.70
C ASN A 52 -16.57 4.79 17.90
N GLU A 53 -16.19 5.00 19.16
CA GLU A 53 -14.86 5.52 19.53
C GLU A 53 -13.71 4.58 19.11
N LEU A 54 -13.92 3.27 19.11
CA LEU A 54 -12.91 2.30 18.65
C LEU A 54 -12.63 2.50 17.16
N ALA A 55 -13.66 2.62 16.35
CA ALA A 55 -13.52 2.85 14.92
C ALA A 55 -12.86 4.20 14.62
N LYS A 56 -13.25 5.27 15.32
CA LYS A 56 -12.60 6.60 15.20
C LYS A 56 -11.10 6.51 15.48
N ASN A 57 -10.72 5.86 16.57
CA ASN A 57 -9.31 5.68 16.94
C ASN A 57 -8.51 4.88 15.90
N ILE A 58 -9.11 3.82 15.34
CA ILE A 58 -8.48 3.03 14.26
C ILE A 58 -8.27 3.87 13.01
N TYR A 59 -9.27 4.64 12.59
CA TYR A 59 -9.17 5.53 11.43
C TYR A 59 -8.06 6.56 11.64
N GLU A 60 -8.02 7.24 12.77
CA GLU A 60 -7.02 8.26 13.08
C GLU A 60 -5.60 7.69 13.13
N LYS A 61 -5.41 6.55 13.78
CA LYS A 61 -4.09 5.95 13.92
C LYS A 61 -3.58 5.30 12.64
N LYS A 62 -4.45 4.63 11.87
CA LYS A 62 -4.04 3.74 10.77
C LYS A 62 -4.40 4.23 9.38
N TYR A 63 -5.57 4.89 9.18
CA TYR A 63 -6.12 5.13 7.85
C TYR A 63 -6.07 6.58 7.40
N PHE A 64 -6.23 7.54 8.31
CA PHE A 64 -6.17 8.95 7.94
C PHE A 64 -4.80 9.34 7.41
N LEU A 65 -4.80 10.06 6.31
CA LEU A 65 -3.59 10.58 5.68
C LEU A 65 -2.90 11.59 6.61
N LYS A 66 -1.58 11.44 6.75
CA LYS A 66 -0.71 12.36 7.51
C LYS A 66 0.35 12.92 6.58
N ASN A 67 0.68 14.19 6.74
CA ASN A 67 1.80 14.80 6.03
C ASN A 67 3.17 14.30 6.54
N LEU A 68 4.27 14.77 5.96
CA LEU A 68 5.63 14.38 6.37
C LEU A 68 5.96 14.73 7.84
N ASN A 69 5.27 15.70 8.42
CA ASN A 69 5.40 16.11 9.82
C ASN A 69 4.43 15.36 10.75
N ASN A 70 3.85 14.24 10.30
CA ASN A 70 2.87 13.43 11.03
C ASN A 70 1.57 14.16 11.42
N LYS A 71 1.30 15.35 10.87
CA LYS A 71 0.04 16.05 11.08
C LYS A 71 -1.06 15.43 10.21
N LEU A 72 -2.21 15.16 10.82
CA LEU A 72 -3.41 14.66 10.14
C LEU A 72 -3.88 15.65 9.07
N ILE A 73 -4.15 15.14 7.88
CA ILE A 73 -4.74 15.86 6.74
C ILE A 73 -6.20 15.48 6.62
N GLU A 74 -6.51 14.20 6.75
CA GLU A 74 -7.87 13.67 6.75
C GLU A 74 -8.42 13.65 8.18
N LYS A 75 -9.72 13.90 8.32
CA LYS A 75 -10.41 13.98 9.61
C LYS A 75 -11.66 13.09 9.67
N HIS A 76 -12.19 12.72 8.52
CA HIS A 76 -13.43 11.95 8.39
C HIS A 76 -13.19 10.73 7.47
N PRO A 77 -13.86 9.59 7.70
CA PRO A 77 -13.80 8.45 6.79
C PRO A 77 -14.12 8.82 5.34
N GLU A 78 -15.00 9.76 5.14
CA GLU A 78 -15.36 10.28 3.82
C GLU A 78 -14.17 10.94 3.09
N ASP A 79 -13.19 11.49 3.81
CA ASP A 79 -11.96 11.99 3.21
C ASP A 79 -11.11 10.83 2.67
N VAL A 80 -11.08 9.70 3.41
CA VAL A 80 -10.43 8.46 2.94
C VAL A 80 -11.14 7.94 1.69
N PHE A 81 -12.47 7.89 1.70
CA PHE A 81 -13.25 7.43 0.53
C PHE A 81 -12.99 8.31 -0.70
N LYS A 82 -12.94 9.62 -0.52
CA LYS A 82 -12.59 10.58 -1.56
C LYS A 82 -11.19 10.32 -2.14
N ARG A 83 -10.21 10.11 -1.27
CA ARG A 83 -8.83 9.80 -1.67
C ARG A 83 -8.76 8.50 -2.47
N LEU A 84 -9.37 7.42 -1.97
CA LEU A 84 -9.40 6.13 -2.64
C LEU A 84 -10.09 6.21 -3.99
N ALA A 85 -11.29 6.76 -4.02
CA ALA A 85 -12.08 6.90 -5.24
C ALA A 85 -11.31 7.69 -6.31
N SER A 86 -10.65 8.78 -5.92
CA SER A 86 -9.85 9.59 -6.82
C SER A 86 -8.61 8.86 -7.33
N PHE A 87 -7.94 8.11 -6.45
CA PHE A 87 -6.76 7.34 -6.81
C PHE A 87 -7.09 6.20 -7.79
N LEU A 88 -8.10 5.41 -7.48
CA LEU A 88 -8.53 4.30 -8.34
C LEU A 88 -9.00 4.82 -9.71
N ALA A 89 -9.84 5.84 -9.72
CA ALA A 89 -10.35 6.43 -10.95
C ALA A 89 -9.26 7.10 -11.81
N SER A 90 -8.12 7.47 -11.22
CA SER A 90 -7.01 8.07 -11.98
C SER A 90 -6.36 7.13 -12.99
N THR A 91 -6.63 5.84 -12.89
CA THR A 91 -6.13 4.83 -13.84
C THR A 91 -6.98 4.71 -15.10
N GLU A 92 -8.18 5.29 -15.12
CA GLU A 92 -9.07 5.25 -16.26
C GLU A 92 -8.52 6.06 -17.45
N GLY A 93 -8.76 5.58 -18.67
CA GLY A 93 -8.13 6.10 -19.89
C GLY A 93 -8.60 7.49 -20.32
N THR A 94 -9.79 7.96 -19.89
CA THR A 94 -10.35 9.25 -20.32
C THR A 94 -10.88 10.06 -19.14
N LYS A 95 -10.84 11.40 -19.28
CA LYS A 95 -11.36 12.31 -18.24
C LYS A 95 -12.83 12.05 -17.90
N SER A 96 -13.63 11.67 -18.88
CA SER A 96 -15.04 11.34 -18.65
C SER A 96 -15.18 10.11 -17.79
N LYS A 97 -14.49 9.01 -18.14
CA LYS A 97 -14.47 7.77 -17.34
C LYS A 97 -13.89 8.01 -15.96
N GLN A 98 -12.82 8.78 -15.82
CA GLN A 98 -12.23 9.13 -14.53
C GLN A 98 -13.27 9.76 -13.59
N LYS A 99 -14.04 10.73 -14.08
CA LYS A 99 -15.09 11.39 -13.28
C LYS A 99 -16.25 10.45 -12.95
N GLU A 100 -16.69 9.66 -13.93
CA GLU A 100 -17.75 8.67 -13.73
C GLU A 100 -17.37 7.63 -12.67
N TRP A 101 -16.20 7.02 -12.83
CA TRP A 101 -15.72 5.99 -11.90
C TRP A 101 -15.40 6.55 -10.51
N ALA A 102 -14.89 7.78 -10.43
CA ALA A 102 -14.68 8.42 -9.12
C ALA A 102 -15.98 8.56 -8.33
N LYS A 103 -17.09 8.94 -8.99
CA LYS A 103 -18.41 8.97 -8.34
C LYS A 103 -18.85 7.57 -7.89
N LYS A 104 -18.75 6.57 -8.78
CA LYS A 104 -19.14 5.18 -8.47
C LYS A 104 -18.34 4.65 -7.29
N TYR A 105 -17.01 4.72 -7.32
CA TYR A 105 -16.16 4.24 -6.24
C TYR A 105 -16.45 4.95 -4.91
N TYR A 106 -16.65 6.27 -4.94
CA TYR A 106 -17.00 7.00 -3.74
C TYR A 106 -18.33 6.53 -3.14
N THR A 107 -19.35 6.36 -3.97
CA THR A 107 -20.69 5.92 -3.53
C THR A 107 -20.64 4.52 -2.94
N GLU A 108 -19.95 3.57 -3.61
CA GLU A 108 -19.83 2.20 -3.11
C GLU A 108 -19.11 2.12 -1.75
N LEU A 109 -18.06 2.94 -1.58
CA LEU A 109 -17.34 3.04 -0.30
C LEU A 109 -18.19 3.68 0.79
N PHE A 110 -18.91 4.76 0.46
CA PHE A 110 -19.76 5.47 1.42
C PHE A 110 -20.94 4.63 1.89
N GLU A 111 -21.58 3.90 1.00
CA GLU A 111 -22.70 3.03 1.33
C GLU A 111 -22.28 1.68 1.94
N GLY A 112 -20.97 1.45 2.08
CA GLY A 112 -20.45 0.23 2.69
C GLY A 112 -20.64 -1.03 1.86
N ARG A 113 -21.04 -0.91 0.58
CA ARG A 113 -21.16 -2.07 -0.33
C ARG A 113 -19.80 -2.62 -0.74
N PHE A 114 -18.77 -1.81 -0.67
CA PHE A 114 -17.39 -2.20 -0.89
C PHE A 114 -16.48 -1.62 0.20
N VAL A 115 -15.66 -2.46 0.81
CA VAL A 115 -14.61 -2.06 1.75
C VAL A 115 -13.30 -2.66 1.26
N SER A 116 -12.33 -1.81 0.95
CA SER A 116 -11.02 -2.27 0.49
C SER A 116 -10.18 -2.83 1.64
N GLY A 117 -9.18 -3.63 1.31
CA GLY A 117 -8.22 -4.14 2.29
C GLY A 117 -7.48 -3.00 3.01
N GLY A 118 -7.07 -3.23 4.27
CA GLY A 118 -6.48 -2.22 5.14
C GLY A 118 -5.26 -1.50 4.54
N ARG A 119 -4.45 -2.18 3.71
CA ARG A 119 -3.29 -1.55 3.03
C ARG A 119 -3.72 -0.56 1.96
N VAL A 120 -4.80 -0.85 1.25
CA VAL A 120 -5.38 0.05 0.26
C VAL A 120 -5.99 1.26 0.97
N LEU A 121 -6.77 1.06 2.05
CA LEU A 121 -7.30 2.14 2.87
C LEU A 121 -6.20 3.09 3.38
N ALA A 122 -5.08 2.53 3.86
CA ALA A 122 -3.99 3.30 4.44
C ALA A 122 -3.04 3.92 3.42
N GLY A 123 -2.91 3.34 2.22
CA GLY A 123 -1.81 3.67 1.30
C GLY A 123 -2.23 4.19 -0.07
N ALA A 124 -3.41 3.83 -0.58
CA ALA A 124 -3.83 4.28 -1.90
C ALA A 124 -4.04 5.80 -1.92
N GLY A 125 -3.38 6.48 -2.85
CA GLY A 125 -3.42 7.94 -2.95
C GLY A 125 -2.58 8.69 -1.90
N ASP A 126 -1.74 8.01 -1.12
CA ASP A 126 -0.76 8.66 -0.26
C ASP A 126 0.36 9.26 -1.13
N ILE A 127 0.41 10.58 -1.20
CA ILE A 127 1.41 11.33 -1.97
C ILE A 127 2.65 11.68 -1.15
N TYR A 128 2.65 11.41 0.14
CA TYR A 128 3.72 11.75 1.07
C TYR A 128 4.65 10.59 1.37
N ARG A 129 4.13 9.35 1.38
CA ARG A 129 4.88 8.15 1.75
C ARG A 129 4.65 7.02 0.75
N ILE A 130 5.71 6.28 0.47
CA ILE A 130 5.63 5.06 -0.32
C ILE A 130 5.17 3.94 0.61
N LYS A 131 4.03 3.33 0.30
CA LYS A 131 3.46 2.18 1.00
C LYS A 131 3.10 1.10 0.00
N THR A 132 3.24 -0.15 0.39
CA THR A 132 2.67 -1.24 -0.42
C THR A 132 1.14 -1.26 -0.29
N LEU A 133 0.47 -1.57 -1.39
CA LEU A 133 -0.98 -1.81 -1.40
C LEU A 133 -1.33 -3.30 -1.29
N ALA A 134 -0.32 -4.18 -1.39
CA ALA A 134 -0.46 -5.61 -1.13
C ALA A 134 -0.17 -5.93 0.33
N ASN A 135 -0.91 -6.89 0.89
CA ASN A 135 -0.73 -7.30 2.28
C ASN A 135 0.43 -8.28 2.45
N CYS A 136 0.51 -9.28 1.54
CA CYS A 136 1.40 -10.42 1.67
C CYS A 136 2.19 -10.65 0.38
N PHE A 137 3.42 -11.08 0.58
CA PHE A 137 4.37 -11.44 -0.47
C PHE A 137 4.90 -12.84 -0.21
N VAL A 138 5.35 -13.51 -1.26
CA VAL A 138 6.03 -14.79 -1.17
C VAL A 138 7.38 -14.65 -1.87
N SER A 139 8.42 -15.11 -1.21
CA SER A 139 9.78 -15.22 -1.73
C SER A 139 10.30 -16.65 -1.52
N LYS A 140 11.43 -16.96 -2.09
CA LYS A 140 12.13 -18.23 -1.89
C LYS A 140 13.63 -18.01 -1.83
N ILE A 141 14.33 -18.90 -1.17
CA ILE A 141 15.78 -19.00 -1.24
C ILE A 141 16.12 -19.75 -2.53
N ASP A 142 16.80 -19.07 -3.46
CA ASP A 142 17.06 -19.64 -4.81
C ASP A 142 18.08 -20.79 -4.78
N LYS A 143 19.09 -20.69 -3.90
CA LYS A 143 20.18 -21.67 -3.77
C LYS A 143 20.51 -21.90 -2.31
N ASP A 144 21.08 -23.07 -2.03
CA ASP A 144 21.57 -23.44 -0.71
C ASP A 144 22.98 -22.85 -0.47
N ASP A 145 23.07 -21.54 -0.44
CA ASP A 145 24.27 -20.76 -0.15
C ASP A 145 23.95 -19.52 0.70
N ILE A 146 25.00 -19.00 1.36
CA ILE A 146 24.87 -17.89 2.29
C ILE A 146 24.38 -16.61 1.60
N ASP A 147 24.78 -16.38 0.35
CA ASP A 147 24.40 -15.18 -0.40
C ASP A 147 22.90 -15.19 -0.70
N SER A 148 22.34 -16.34 -1.11
CA SER A 148 20.92 -16.51 -1.36
C SER A 148 20.09 -16.38 -0.08
N ILE A 149 20.59 -16.89 1.06
CA ILE A 149 19.94 -16.75 2.37
C ILE A 149 19.88 -15.28 2.78
N TYR A 150 21.01 -14.56 2.74
CA TYR A 150 21.04 -13.15 3.11
C TYR A 150 20.31 -12.26 2.12
N LYS A 151 20.25 -12.62 0.83
CA LYS A 151 19.40 -11.94 -0.14
C LYS A 151 17.93 -12.05 0.25
N ALA A 152 17.45 -13.23 0.62
CA ALA A 152 16.07 -13.41 1.10
C ALA A 152 15.82 -12.62 2.39
N ALA A 153 16.75 -12.60 3.34
CA ALA A 153 16.66 -11.80 4.54
C ALA A 153 16.56 -10.28 4.22
N PHE A 154 17.36 -9.79 3.28
CA PHE A 154 17.28 -8.42 2.80
C PHE A 154 15.92 -8.10 2.17
N GLU A 155 15.37 -9.00 1.34
CA GLU A 155 14.04 -8.85 0.75
C GLU A 155 12.95 -8.80 1.83
N CYS A 156 13.05 -9.62 2.87
CA CYS A 156 12.16 -9.57 4.04
C CYS A 156 12.21 -8.21 4.72
N ALA A 157 13.40 -7.73 5.07
CA ALA A 157 13.58 -6.44 5.71
C ALA A 157 13.01 -5.28 4.87
N ARG A 158 13.24 -5.31 3.56
CA ARG A 158 12.68 -4.32 2.62
C ARG A 158 11.15 -4.38 2.58
N THR A 159 10.58 -5.57 2.49
CA THR A 159 9.12 -5.77 2.46
C THR A 159 8.47 -5.25 3.73
N TYR A 160 9.03 -5.59 4.90
CA TYR A 160 8.54 -5.07 6.19
C TYR A 160 8.64 -3.54 6.27
N SER A 161 9.71 -2.94 5.76
CA SER A 161 9.89 -1.48 5.80
C SER A 161 8.80 -0.70 5.04
N TYR A 162 8.16 -1.32 4.04
CA TYR A 162 7.02 -0.76 3.31
C TYR A 162 5.66 -1.25 3.85
N GLY A 163 5.69 -2.01 4.95
CA GLY A 163 4.50 -2.47 5.64
C GLY A 163 3.89 -3.77 5.09
N GLY A 164 4.55 -4.50 4.19
CA GLY A 164 4.12 -5.81 3.71
C GLY A 164 4.45 -6.93 4.70
N GLY A 165 3.70 -8.04 4.67
CA GLY A 165 4.09 -9.32 5.22
C GLY A 165 4.79 -10.16 4.16
N ILE A 166 5.68 -11.06 4.55
CA ILE A 166 6.37 -11.95 3.60
C ILE A 166 6.55 -13.35 4.20
N GLY A 167 6.22 -14.37 3.41
CA GLY A 167 6.59 -15.77 3.63
C GLY A 167 7.78 -16.15 2.74
N VAL A 168 8.66 -16.94 3.26
CA VAL A 168 9.86 -17.41 2.53
C VAL A 168 9.84 -18.94 2.45
N ASP A 169 9.93 -19.45 1.23
CA ASP A 169 10.18 -20.87 0.99
C ASP A 169 11.65 -21.18 1.22
N ILE A 170 11.91 -22.06 2.20
CA ILE A 170 13.23 -22.51 2.62
C ILE A 170 13.54 -23.95 2.16
N SER A 171 12.70 -24.54 1.32
CA SER A 171 12.80 -25.97 0.90
C SER A 171 14.09 -26.31 0.16
N SER A 172 14.78 -25.30 -0.38
CA SER A 172 16.08 -25.49 -1.06
C SER A 172 17.25 -25.69 -0.11
N LEU A 173 17.09 -25.38 1.18
CA LEU A 173 18.19 -25.49 2.15
C LEU A 173 18.42 -26.93 2.59
N ARG A 174 19.69 -27.30 2.73
CA ARG A 174 20.11 -28.62 3.21
C ARG A 174 19.68 -28.86 4.65
N PRO A 175 19.40 -30.09 5.04
CA PRO A 175 19.09 -30.43 6.41
C PRO A 175 20.29 -30.29 7.36
N LYS A 176 19.99 -30.31 8.65
CA LYS A 176 21.01 -30.38 9.71
C LYS A 176 21.95 -31.57 9.48
N ASP A 177 23.19 -31.41 9.89
CA ASP A 177 24.29 -32.40 9.81
C ASP A 177 24.75 -32.76 8.37
N SER A 178 24.23 -32.07 7.35
CA SER A 178 24.79 -32.18 5.99
C SER A 178 26.21 -31.64 5.94
N VAL A 179 27.09 -32.32 5.20
CA VAL A 179 28.48 -31.88 5.00
C VAL A 179 28.51 -30.50 4.30
N VAL A 180 29.33 -29.59 4.83
CA VAL A 180 29.63 -28.29 4.24
C VAL A 180 31.13 -28.14 4.01
N HIS A 181 31.51 -27.37 2.99
CA HIS A 181 32.91 -27.16 2.63
C HIS A 181 33.43 -25.80 3.14
N ASN A 182 33.14 -25.49 4.40
CA ASN A 182 33.62 -24.29 5.09
C ASN A 182 34.15 -24.67 6.49
N ALA A 183 34.49 -23.66 7.31
CA ALA A 183 35.05 -23.86 8.65
C ALA A 183 34.08 -24.53 9.67
N ALA A 184 32.81 -24.74 9.29
CA ALA A 184 31.83 -25.35 10.20
C ALA A 184 31.71 -26.86 10.11
N ASP A 185 32.31 -27.51 9.09
CA ASP A 185 32.27 -28.95 8.78
C ASP A 185 30.89 -29.53 8.51
N SER A 186 29.86 -29.10 9.24
CA SER A 186 28.47 -29.55 9.09
C SER A 186 27.47 -28.41 9.15
N SER A 187 26.32 -28.59 8.53
CA SER A 187 25.20 -27.65 8.52
C SER A 187 24.45 -27.68 9.84
N THR A 188 24.06 -26.52 10.35
CA THR A 188 23.12 -26.39 11.47
C THR A 188 21.65 -26.67 11.08
N GLY A 189 21.37 -26.74 9.77
CA GLY A 189 20.03 -26.87 9.21
C GLY A 189 19.35 -25.54 8.99
N ALA A 190 18.11 -25.62 8.52
CA ALA A 190 17.26 -24.45 8.22
C ALA A 190 16.49 -23.93 9.45
N VAL A 191 16.51 -24.69 10.55
CA VAL A 191 15.80 -24.38 11.80
C VAL A 191 16.76 -24.55 12.98
#